data_f1268f1c371b2a46f42569e37b2f5dde
#
_entry.id   f1268f1c371b2a46f42569e37b2f5dde
#
_cell.length_a   1.000
_cell.length_b   1.000
_cell.length_c   1.000
_cell.angle_alpha   90.00
_cell.angle_beta   90.00
_cell.angle_gamma   90.00
#
_symmetry.space_group_name_H-M   'P 1'
#
loop_
_entity.id
_entity.type
_entity.pdbx_description
1 polymer ?
#
loop_
_entity_poly.entity_id
_entity_poly.type
_entity_poly.pdbx_seq_one_letter_code
_entity_poly.pdbx_strand_id
1 'polypeptide(L)'
;MRRHSLAFAVLLACAGCSPTVDSAADHPASFAPWTEVSEDYRFRPGDEMDVRLLYNPEISDRVRVAPDGRISLALIGSVLAEGKTVDQLTADLRAKFAKEVRRPDVLVIGRQFDSQRIFVGGEVTTPGVITVPGRLGVLEAILTAGGFRDTARLSQVVLIRRGPDGQPMLRTVDLDALIRTGQKSEDVPLKPYDIIFVPRTPIADVDLFVSKYIRGVLPFDSNFTYAVNAQTILPK
;
A
#
# COMPACT_ATOMS: atom_id res chain seq x y z
N MET A 1 23.60 -33.99 76.51
CA MET A 1 24.10 -34.42 75.20
C MET A 1 22.88 -34.54 74.29
N ARG A 2 22.59 -33.55 73.51
CA ARG A 2 21.56 -33.60 72.42
C ARG A 2 22.05 -32.81 71.23
N ARG A 3 22.32 -33.51 70.12
CA ARG A 3 22.76 -32.97 68.84
C ARG A 3 21.59 -32.50 68.09
N HIS A 4 21.51 -31.22 67.72
CA HIS A 4 20.58 -30.68 66.79
C HIS A 4 21.16 -30.63 65.38
N SER A 5 20.60 -31.44 64.45
CA SER A 5 20.91 -31.38 63.05
C SER A 5 20.08 -30.27 62.40
N LEU A 6 20.77 -29.26 61.89
CA LEU A 6 20.14 -28.26 60.99
C LEU A 6 20.11 -28.84 59.56
N ALA A 7 18.90 -29.04 59.05
CA ALA A 7 18.70 -29.32 57.63
C ALA A 7 18.59 -27.99 56.86
N PHE A 8 19.53 -27.78 55.95
CA PHE A 8 19.59 -26.61 55.07
C PHE A 8 18.78 -26.96 53.80
N ALA A 9 17.60 -26.37 53.64
CA ALA A 9 16.79 -26.50 52.44
C ALA A 9 17.26 -25.47 51.39
N VAL A 10 17.92 -25.95 50.34
CA VAL A 10 18.27 -25.14 49.16
C VAL A 10 17.07 -25.03 48.24
N LEU A 11 16.47 -23.86 48.21
CA LEU A 11 15.42 -23.51 47.22
C LEU A 11 16.09 -23.20 45.87
N LEU A 12 15.93 -24.08 44.89
CA LEU A 12 16.35 -23.87 43.51
C LEU A 12 15.28 -23.00 42.82
N ALA A 13 15.54 -21.71 42.65
CA ALA A 13 14.71 -20.82 41.83
C ALA A 13 15.01 -21.09 40.35
N CYS A 14 14.15 -21.85 39.66
CA CYS A 14 14.15 -21.93 38.20
C CYS A 14 13.62 -20.64 37.64
N ALA A 15 14.53 -19.73 37.24
CA ALA A 15 14.18 -18.60 36.40
C ALA A 15 13.83 -19.15 34.98
N GLY A 16 12.54 -19.27 34.69
CA GLY A 16 12.08 -19.60 33.37
C GLY A 16 12.33 -18.42 32.44
N CYS A 17 13.37 -18.47 31.62
CA CYS A 17 13.52 -17.67 30.44
C CYS A 17 12.45 -18.14 29.45
N SER A 18 11.32 -17.45 29.39
CA SER A 18 10.40 -17.55 28.22
C SER A 18 11.12 -16.86 27.06
N PRO A 19 11.38 -17.52 25.94
CA PRO A 19 11.83 -16.83 24.77
C PRO A 19 10.67 -15.95 24.30
N THR A 20 10.82 -14.63 24.38
CA THR A 20 10.00 -13.71 23.63
C THR A 20 10.27 -14.01 22.16
N VAL A 21 9.31 -14.65 21.50
CA VAL A 21 9.30 -14.79 20.05
C VAL A 21 9.16 -13.39 19.50
N ASP A 22 10.28 -12.80 19.12
CA ASP A 22 10.29 -11.54 18.37
C ASP A 22 9.60 -11.80 17.03
N SER A 23 8.42 -11.22 16.88
CA SER A 23 7.60 -11.27 15.66
C SER A 23 8.23 -10.51 14.48
N ALA A 24 9.49 -10.09 14.62
CA ALA A 24 10.25 -9.36 13.61
C ALA A 24 10.90 -10.27 12.54
N ALA A 25 10.72 -11.60 12.63
CA ALA A 25 11.42 -12.54 11.76
C ALA A 25 10.72 -12.85 10.41
N ASP A 26 9.52 -12.30 10.17
CA ASP A 26 8.72 -12.67 9.00
C ASP A 26 8.78 -11.67 7.83
N HIS A 27 9.63 -10.62 7.92
CA HIS A 27 9.80 -9.69 6.81
C HIS A 27 11.15 -9.96 6.11
N PRO A 28 11.12 -10.27 4.80
CA PRO A 28 12.34 -10.37 4.03
C PRO A 28 13.16 -9.08 4.16
N ALA A 29 14.48 -9.19 4.31
CA ALA A 29 15.39 -8.07 4.56
C ALA A 29 15.33 -6.92 3.51
N SER A 30 14.64 -7.15 2.37
CA SER A 30 14.46 -6.20 1.28
C SER A 30 13.17 -5.36 1.37
N PHE A 31 12.29 -5.64 2.34
CA PHE A 31 11.01 -4.94 2.48
C PHE A 31 10.97 -4.08 3.74
N ALA A 32 10.35 -2.91 3.62
CA ALA A 32 10.07 -2.06 4.76
C ALA A 32 8.97 -2.69 5.66
N PRO A 33 8.97 -2.41 6.98
CA PRO A 33 7.91 -2.83 7.86
C PRO A 33 6.54 -2.34 7.38
N TRP A 34 5.52 -3.19 7.47
CA TRP A 34 4.17 -2.81 7.08
C TRP A 34 3.61 -1.72 8.00
N THR A 35 3.19 -0.61 7.40
CA THR A 35 2.59 0.53 8.12
C THR A 35 1.22 0.84 7.53
N GLU A 36 0.20 0.84 8.38
CA GLU A 36 -1.14 1.31 8.03
C GLU A 36 -1.19 2.83 8.23
N VAL A 37 -1.11 3.58 7.14
CA VAL A 37 -1.31 5.03 7.16
C VAL A 37 -2.66 5.32 6.53
N SER A 38 -3.60 5.88 7.30
CA SER A 38 -4.83 6.44 6.74
C SER A 38 -4.50 7.83 6.21
N GLU A 39 -4.53 7.99 4.91
CA GLU A 39 -4.27 9.28 4.27
C GLU A 39 -5.53 9.77 3.59
N ASP A 40 -5.76 11.09 3.67
CA ASP A 40 -6.75 11.76 2.84
C ASP A 40 -6.38 11.62 1.38
N TYR A 41 -7.40 11.53 0.53
CA TYR A 41 -7.18 11.46 -0.91
C TYR A 41 -6.40 12.68 -1.39
N ARG A 42 -5.37 12.42 -2.22
CA ARG A 42 -4.56 13.44 -2.88
C ARG A 42 -4.59 13.21 -4.39
N PHE A 43 -4.78 14.29 -5.14
CA PHE A 43 -4.78 14.24 -6.59
C PHE A 43 -3.48 13.69 -7.15
N ARG A 44 -3.60 12.93 -8.24
CA ARG A 44 -2.49 12.32 -8.97
C ARG A 44 -2.66 12.50 -10.47
N PRO A 45 -1.58 12.36 -11.26
CA PRO A 45 -1.69 12.38 -12.72
C PRO A 45 -2.75 11.41 -13.25
N GLY A 46 -3.58 11.90 -14.17
CA GLY A 46 -4.70 11.15 -14.75
C GLY A 46 -6.06 11.43 -14.12
N ASP A 47 -6.12 11.97 -12.89
CA ASP A 47 -7.40 12.32 -12.27
C ASP A 47 -8.09 13.48 -12.97
N GLU A 48 -9.42 13.44 -12.98
CA GLU A 48 -10.25 14.48 -13.59
C GLU A 48 -11.11 15.18 -12.54
N MET A 49 -11.21 16.50 -12.65
CA MET A 49 -11.99 17.33 -11.75
C MET A 49 -12.69 18.46 -12.46
N ASP A 50 -13.83 18.89 -11.93
CA ASP A 50 -14.46 20.17 -12.29
C ASP A 50 -13.92 21.24 -11.35
N VAL A 51 -13.42 22.33 -11.90
CA VAL A 51 -13.12 23.57 -11.19
C VAL A 51 -14.22 24.56 -11.52
N ARG A 52 -15.06 24.88 -10.55
CA ARG A 52 -16.19 25.77 -10.73
C ARG A 52 -16.00 27.07 -9.98
N LEU A 53 -16.26 28.17 -10.67
CA LEU A 53 -16.32 29.49 -10.08
C LEU A 53 -17.77 29.92 -9.99
N LEU A 54 -18.30 30.07 -8.77
CA LEU A 54 -19.73 30.27 -8.54
C LEU A 54 -20.24 31.57 -9.19
N TYR A 55 -19.44 32.65 -9.15
CA TYR A 55 -19.80 33.96 -9.69
C TYR A 55 -19.27 34.23 -11.11
N ASN A 56 -18.49 33.31 -11.66
CA ASN A 56 -17.87 33.42 -12.98
C ASN A 56 -17.95 32.07 -13.70
N PRO A 57 -19.15 31.56 -14.01
CA PRO A 57 -19.31 30.23 -14.58
C PRO A 57 -18.62 30.06 -15.95
N GLU A 58 -18.40 31.16 -16.66
CA GLU A 58 -17.76 31.19 -17.99
C GLU A 58 -16.29 30.80 -17.97
N ILE A 59 -15.63 30.88 -16.79
CA ILE A 59 -14.24 30.43 -16.61
C ILE A 59 -14.13 29.13 -15.79
N SER A 60 -15.29 28.51 -15.51
CA SER A 60 -15.34 27.17 -14.93
C SER A 60 -14.94 26.14 -15.99
N ASP A 61 -14.15 25.16 -15.61
CA ASP A 61 -13.62 24.18 -16.55
C ASP A 61 -13.53 22.78 -15.93
N ARG A 62 -13.56 21.77 -16.80
CA ARG A 62 -13.24 20.40 -16.47
C ARG A 62 -11.81 20.13 -16.89
N VAL A 63 -10.97 19.78 -15.93
CA VAL A 63 -9.54 19.60 -16.17
C VAL A 63 -9.08 18.23 -15.69
N ARG A 64 -8.05 17.73 -16.36
CA ARG A 64 -7.34 16.50 -15.98
C ARG A 64 -5.95 16.87 -15.48
N VAL A 65 -5.49 16.18 -14.45
CA VAL A 65 -4.11 16.30 -13.96
C VAL A 65 -3.18 15.68 -15.01
N ALA A 66 -2.33 16.51 -15.57
CA ALA A 66 -1.34 16.11 -16.56
C ALA A 66 -0.23 15.23 -15.94
N PRO A 67 0.59 14.53 -16.76
CA PRO A 67 1.67 13.68 -16.26
C PRO A 67 2.72 14.40 -15.41
N ASP A 68 2.85 15.73 -15.56
CA ASP A 68 3.71 16.60 -14.75
C ASP A 68 3.06 17.01 -13.42
N GLY A 69 1.91 16.44 -13.07
CA GLY A 69 1.17 16.73 -11.85
C GLY A 69 0.39 18.04 -11.86
N ARG A 70 0.27 18.72 -13.01
CA ARG A 70 -0.35 20.04 -13.10
C ARG A 70 -1.69 20.01 -13.79
N ILE A 71 -2.51 21.00 -13.49
CA ILE A 71 -3.75 21.35 -14.24
C ILE A 71 -3.57 22.69 -14.91
N SER A 72 -4.19 22.89 -16.08
CA SER A 72 -4.19 24.17 -16.79
C SER A 72 -5.58 24.75 -16.79
N LEU A 73 -5.70 25.99 -16.33
CA LEU A 73 -6.96 26.71 -16.20
C LEU A 73 -6.88 28.05 -16.89
N ALA A 74 -8.00 28.52 -17.41
CA ALA A 74 -8.12 29.85 -17.98
C ALA A 74 -7.74 30.91 -16.94
N LEU A 75 -7.18 32.03 -17.37
CA LEU A 75 -6.71 33.19 -16.61
C LEU A 75 -5.49 32.93 -15.70
N ILE A 76 -5.42 31.83 -14.98
CA ILE A 76 -4.35 31.58 -13.99
C ILE A 76 -3.28 30.59 -14.47
N GLY A 77 -3.47 30.03 -15.67
CA GLY A 77 -2.49 29.14 -16.29
C GLY A 77 -2.30 27.83 -15.55
N SER A 78 -1.05 27.36 -15.49
CA SER A 78 -0.68 26.07 -14.92
C SER A 78 -0.55 26.10 -13.40
N VAL A 79 -1.19 25.11 -12.72
CA VAL A 79 -1.22 24.99 -11.25
C VAL A 79 -0.87 23.57 -10.86
N LEU A 80 0.01 23.38 -9.89
CA LEU A 80 0.33 22.06 -9.33
C LEU A 80 -0.89 21.53 -8.55
N ALA A 81 -1.38 20.36 -8.96
CA ALA A 81 -2.49 19.65 -8.30
C ALA A 81 -2.03 18.36 -7.61
N GLU A 82 -0.98 17.72 -8.14
CA GLU A 82 -0.47 16.48 -7.58
C GLU A 82 -0.06 16.63 -6.11
N GLY A 83 -0.42 15.63 -5.30
CA GLY A 83 -0.12 15.57 -3.88
C GLY A 83 -1.01 16.46 -3.00
N LYS A 84 -1.92 17.25 -3.57
CA LYS A 84 -2.84 18.11 -2.82
C LYS A 84 -4.19 17.44 -2.58
N THR A 85 -4.76 17.69 -1.40
CA THR A 85 -6.17 17.36 -1.14
C THR A 85 -7.09 18.33 -1.87
N VAL A 86 -8.39 18.00 -1.93
CA VAL A 86 -9.42 18.89 -2.52
C VAL A 86 -9.37 20.28 -1.86
N ASP A 87 -9.28 20.32 -0.51
CA ASP A 87 -9.26 21.57 0.23
C ASP A 87 -7.99 22.41 -0.03
N GLN A 88 -6.83 21.75 -0.06
CA GLN A 88 -5.56 22.41 -0.37
C GLN A 88 -5.57 22.99 -1.78
N LEU A 89 -6.03 22.22 -2.77
CA LEU A 89 -6.11 22.69 -4.13
C LEU A 89 -7.11 23.83 -4.27
N THR A 90 -8.28 23.74 -3.61
CA THR A 90 -9.29 24.79 -3.60
C THR A 90 -8.73 26.11 -3.03
N ALA A 91 -7.98 26.03 -1.93
CA ALA A 91 -7.35 27.20 -1.33
C ALA A 91 -6.33 27.87 -2.27
N ASP A 92 -5.47 27.05 -2.91
CA ASP A 92 -4.48 27.54 -3.86
C ASP A 92 -5.10 28.19 -5.09
N LEU A 93 -6.15 27.56 -5.65
CA LEU A 93 -6.86 28.11 -6.78
C LEU A 93 -7.56 29.42 -6.42
N ARG A 94 -8.20 29.48 -5.25
CA ARG A 94 -8.83 30.72 -4.75
C ARG A 94 -7.81 31.85 -4.63
N ALA A 95 -6.62 31.56 -4.08
CA ALA A 95 -5.56 32.57 -3.92
C ALA A 95 -5.03 33.07 -5.29
N LYS A 96 -4.96 32.19 -6.30
CA LYS A 96 -4.54 32.59 -7.67
C LYS A 96 -5.61 33.38 -8.38
N PHE A 97 -6.87 32.90 -8.37
CA PHE A 97 -7.98 33.63 -8.99
C PHE A 97 -8.27 34.97 -8.34
N ALA A 98 -7.95 35.17 -7.05
CA ALA A 98 -8.12 36.46 -6.38
C ALA A 98 -7.30 37.62 -6.99
N LYS A 99 -6.30 37.30 -7.81
CA LYS A 99 -5.52 38.30 -8.55
C LYS A 99 -6.22 38.76 -9.83
N GLU A 100 -7.10 37.95 -10.39
CA GLU A 100 -7.72 38.11 -11.69
C GLU A 100 -9.22 38.47 -11.59
N VAL A 101 -9.90 37.98 -10.52
CA VAL A 101 -11.34 38.21 -10.32
C VAL A 101 -11.63 38.70 -8.91
N ARG A 102 -12.66 39.57 -8.79
CA ARG A 102 -12.97 40.24 -7.49
C ARG A 102 -13.53 39.31 -6.42
N ARG A 103 -14.22 38.23 -6.81
CA ARG A 103 -14.86 37.26 -5.89
C ARG A 103 -14.58 35.84 -6.39
N PRO A 104 -13.40 35.30 -6.11
CA PRO A 104 -13.04 33.97 -6.55
C PRO A 104 -13.61 32.92 -5.59
N ASP A 105 -14.90 32.63 -5.73
CA ASP A 105 -15.51 31.51 -5.00
C ASP A 105 -15.32 30.23 -5.82
N VAL A 106 -14.29 29.47 -5.46
CA VAL A 106 -13.82 28.31 -6.18
C VAL A 106 -14.30 27.04 -5.48
N LEU A 107 -14.87 26.12 -6.24
CA LEU A 107 -15.26 24.79 -5.83
C LEU A 107 -14.56 23.74 -6.71
N VAL A 108 -13.80 22.85 -6.11
CA VAL A 108 -13.15 21.71 -6.78
C VAL A 108 -13.96 20.46 -6.51
N ILE A 109 -14.39 19.77 -7.58
CA ILE A 109 -15.17 18.53 -7.50
C ILE A 109 -14.41 17.44 -8.25
N GLY A 110 -13.91 16.41 -7.54
CA GLY A 110 -13.33 15.24 -8.19
C GLY A 110 -14.40 14.48 -9.00
N ARG A 111 -14.07 14.05 -10.21
CA ARG A 111 -14.96 13.35 -11.14
C ARG A 111 -14.52 11.95 -11.46
N GLN A 112 -13.29 11.79 -11.92
CA GLN A 112 -12.68 10.52 -12.22
C GLN A 112 -11.35 10.40 -11.49
N PHE A 113 -11.12 9.21 -10.93
CA PHE A 113 -9.93 8.91 -10.15
C PHE A 113 -9.18 7.76 -10.84
N ASP A 114 -8.70 8.02 -12.06
CA ASP A 114 -7.99 7.03 -12.88
C ASP A 114 -6.67 6.58 -12.24
N SER A 115 -6.17 7.34 -11.27
CA SER A 115 -5.03 6.99 -10.45
C SER A 115 -5.35 5.88 -9.43
N GLN A 116 -6.64 5.62 -9.14
CA GLN A 116 -7.10 4.59 -8.20
C GLN A 116 -7.10 3.21 -8.86
N ARG A 117 -5.93 2.70 -9.21
CA ARG A 117 -5.76 1.38 -9.84
C ARG A 117 -4.88 0.49 -8.99
N ILE A 118 -5.19 -0.81 -9.02
CA ILE A 118 -4.41 -1.88 -8.40
C ILE A 118 -4.07 -2.93 -9.45
N PHE A 119 -3.11 -3.76 -9.14
CA PHE A 119 -2.67 -4.84 -10.01
C PHE A 119 -3.01 -6.18 -9.35
N VAL A 120 -3.71 -7.05 -10.06
CA VAL A 120 -4.08 -8.38 -9.57
C VAL A 120 -3.48 -9.43 -10.50
N GLY A 121 -2.76 -10.36 -9.92
CA GLY A 121 -2.07 -11.40 -10.70
C GLY A 121 -2.05 -12.75 -9.99
N GLY A 122 -1.44 -13.76 -10.65
CA GLY A 122 -1.36 -15.13 -10.17
C GLY A 122 -2.60 -15.97 -10.51
N GLU A 123 -3.03 -16.83 -9.59
CA GLU A 123 -4.13 -17.77 -9.76
C GLU A 123 -5.51 -17.12 -9.59
N VAL A 124 -5.76 -16.09 -10.37
CA VAL A 124 -7.07 -15.44 -10.54
C VAL A 124 -7.63 -15.69 -11.93
N THR A 125 -8.93 -15.57 -12.10
CA THR A 125 -9.57 -15.87 -13.39
C THR A 125 -9.12 -14.86 -14.47
N THR A 126 -9.08 -13.58 -14.15
CA THR A 126 -8.72 -12.49 -15.09
C THR A 126 -7.64 -11.61 -14.45
N PRO A 127 -6.34 -11.99 -14.58
CA PRO A 127 -5.25 -11.13 -14.11
C PRO A 127 -5.23 -9.80 -14.87
N GLY A 128 -4.93 -8.71 -14.18
CA GLY A 128 -4.87 -7.41 -14.83
C GLY A 128 -4.89 -6.23 -13.88
N VAL A 129 -5.21 -5.06 -14.44
CA VAL A 129 -5.36 -3.80 -13.71
C VAL A 129 -6.82 -3.58 -13.40
N ILE A 130 -7.11 -3.27 -12.14
CA ILE A 130 -8.47 -2.99 -11.66
C ILE A 130 -8.51 -1.55 -11.16
N THR A 131 -9.54 -0.79 -11.57
CA THR A 131 -9.81 0.53 -11.00
C THR A 131 -10.64 0.37 -9.73
N VAL A 132 -10.21 1.02 -8.65
CA VAL A 132 -10.83 0.97 -7.33
C VAL A 132 -11.62 2.25 -7.09
N PRO A 133 -12.95 2.25 -7.24
CA PRO A 133 -13.75 3.48 -7.12
C PRO A 133 -13.94 3.97 -5.68
N GLY A 134 -13.39 3.26 -4.70
CA GLY A 134 -13.58 3.58 -3.30
C GLY A 134 -12.72 2.70 -2.39
N ARG A 135 -13.20 2.40 -1.19
CA ARG A 135 -12.56 1.43 -0.31
C ARG A 135 -12.85 0.02 -0.79
N LEU A 136 -11.82 -0.73 -1.08
CA LEU A 136 -11.90 -2.11 -1.54
C LEU A 136 -10.88 -2.92 -0.73
N GLY A 137 -11.27 -4.11 -0.28
CA GLY A 137 -10.38 -5.06 0.37
C GLY A 137 -9.71 -6.01 -0.64
N VAL A 138 -8.80 -6.83 -0.15
CA VAL A 138 -8.08 -7.81 -1.00
C VAL A 138 -9.04 -8.83 -1.60
N LEU A 139 -10.02 -9.30 -0.81
CA LEU A 139 -10.99 -10.29 -1.27
C LEU A 139 -11.88 -9.73 -2.39
N GLU A 140 -12.42 -8.52 -2.20
CA GLU A 140 -13.28 -7.89 -3.21
C GLU A 140 -12.53 -7.59 -4.50
N ALA A 141 -11.25 -7.23 -4.42
CA ALA A 141 -10.41 -7.03 -5.59
C ALA A 141 -10.24 -8.31 -6.39
N ILE A 142 -10.00 -9.43 -5.72
CA ILE A 142 -9.90 -10.74 -6.38
C ILE A 142 -11.23 -11.16 -7.00
N LEU A 143 -12.35 -10.93 -6.30
CA LEU A 143 -13.68 -11.19 -6.85
C LEU A 143 -13.97 -10.33 -8.09
N THR A 144 -13.53 -9.08 -8.08
CA THR A 144 -13.62 -8.18 -9.26
C THR A 144 -12.76 -8.70 -10.42
N ALA A 145 -11.64 -9.38 -10.15
CA ALA A 145 -10.81 -10.08 -11.14
C ALA A 145 -11.44 -11.40 -11.63
N GLY A 146 -12.72 -11.64 -11.34
CA GLY A 146 -13.44 -12.86 -11.73
C GLY A 146 -13.27 -14.02 -10.73
N GLY A 147 -12.75 -13.77 -9.53
CA GLY A 147 -12.50 -14.77 -8.51
C GLY A 147 -11.15 -15.49 -8.69
N PHE A 148 -10.90 -16.42 -7.80
CA PHE A 148 -9.69 -17.25 -7.81
C PHE A 148 -9.93 -18.58 -8.51
N ARG A 149 -8.84 -19.16 -9.02
CA ARG A 149 -8.85 -20.48 -9.64
C ARG A 149 -8.80 -21.58 -8.57
N ASP A 150 -9.22 -22.80 -8.92
CA ASP A 150 -9.21 -23.95 -8.00
C ASP A 150 -7.81 -24.30 -7.48
N THR A 151 -6.76 -23.88 -8.21
CA THR A 151 -5.36 -24.06 -7.82
C THR A 151 -4.81 -22.96 -6.92
N ALA A 152 -5.62 -21.94 -6.61
CA ALA A 152 -5.22 -20.81 -5.81
C ALA A 152 -4.95 -21.16 -4.34
N ARG A 153 -3.86 -20.64 -3.78
CA ARG A 153 -3.57 -20.78 -2.36
C ARG A 153 -3.98 -19.52 -1.60
N LEU A 154 -5.16 -19.58 -0.99
CA LEU A 154 -5.79 -18.44 -0.35
C LEU A 154 -5.16 -18.06 1.00
N SER A 155 -4.49 -19.00 1.67
CA SER A 155 -3.84 -18.75 2.96
C SER A 155 -2.53 -17.95 2.86
N GLN A 156 -2.06 -17.64 1.65
CA GLN A 156 -0.77 -16.94 1.43
C GLN A 156 -0.85 -15.95 0.26
N VAL A 157 -1.93 -15.19 0.17
CA VAL A 157 -2.02 -14.12 -0.82
C VAL A 157 -1.04 -13.02 -0.47
N VAL A 158 -0.23 -12.61 -1.44
CA VAL A 158 0.79 -11.57 -1.26
C VAL A 158 0.23 -10.22 -1.64
N LEU A 159 0.33 -9.26 -0.74
CA LEU A 159 0.05 -7.85 -0.97
C LEU A 159 1.34 -7.06 -0.90
N ILE A 160 1.66 -6.35 -1.99
CA ILE A 160 2.81 -5.45 -2.05
C ILE A 160 2.31 -4.03 -2.19
N ARG A 161 2.82 -3.16 -1.36
CA ARG A 161 2.50 -1.73 -1.31
C ARG A 161 3.77 -0.90 -1.32
N ARG A 162 3.74 0.26 -1.96
CA ARG A 162 4.82 1.22 -1.85
C ARG A 162 4.73 1.94 -0.50
N GLY A 163 5.79 1.86 0.31
CA GLY A 163 5.92 2.58 1.57
C GLY A 163 6.13 4.09 1.39
N PRO A 164 6.08 4.87 2.49
CA PRO A 164 6.27 6.32 2.47
C PRO A 164 7.62 6.74 1.86
N ASP A 165 8.66 5.95 2.10
CA ASP A 165 10.03 6.19 1.61
C ASP A 165 10.25 5.64 0.18
N GLY A 166 9.18 5.24 -0.51
CA GLY A 166 9.24 4.63 -1.83
C GLY A 166 9.70 3.17 -1.84
N GLN A 167 10.12 2.62 -0.69
CA GLN A 167 10.48 1.21 -0.58
C GLN A 167 9.24 0.31 -0.58
N PRO A 168 9.31 -0.87 -1.17
CA PRO A 168 8.18 -1.80 -1.13
C PRO A 168 7.98 -2.35 0.27
N MET A 169 6.73 -2.41 0.72
CA MET A 169 6.27 -3.16 1.88
C MET A 169 5.54 -4.39 1.39
N LEU A 170 5.74 -5.53 2.07
CA LEU A 170 5.09 -6.78 1.75
C LEU A 170 4.28 -7.28 2.95
N ARG A 171 3.09 -7.79 2.67
CA ARG A 171 2.24 -8.48 3.65
C ARG A 171 1.64 -9.74 3.03
N THR A 172 1.64 -10.82 3.79
CA THR A 172 0.84 -12.00 3.47
C THR A 172 -0.55 -11.86 4.09
N VAL A 173 -1.57 -12.17 3.31
CA VAL A 173 -2.99 -12.10 3.69
C VAL A 173 -3.57 -13.50 3.63
N ASP A 174 -4.18 -13.96 4.72
CA ASP A 174 -4.88 -15.24 4.79
C ASP A 174 -6.37 -15.07 4.47
N LEU A 175 -6.70 -15.16 3.18
CA LEU A 175 -8.10 -15.09 2.74
C LEU A 175 -8.93 -16.30 3.14
N ASP A 176 -8.30 -17.46 3.37
CA ASP A 176 -9.00 -18.66 3.86
C ASP A 176 -9.51 -18.42 5.29
N ALA A 177 -8.67 -17.83 6.15
CA ALA A 177 -9.07 -17.40 7.49
C ALA A 177 -10.16 -16.31 7.45
N LEU A 178 -10.02 -15.31 6.58
CA LEU A 178 -11.04 -14.26 6.40
C LEU A 178 -12.40 -14.87 6.01
N ILE A 179 -12.44 -15.75 5.02
CA ILE A 179 -13.67 -16.35 4.49
C ILE A 179 -14.32 -17.29 5.51
N ARG A 180 -13.54 -18.11 6.22
CA ARG A 180 -14.08 -19.12 7.16
C ARG A 180 -14.44 -18.55 8.51
N THR A 181 -13.68 -17.60 9.03
CA THR A 181 -13.82 -17.12 10.40
C THR A 181 -14.28 -15.67 10.52
N GLY A 182 -14.30 -14.92 9.41
CA GLY A 182 -14.59 -13.50 9.40
C GLY A 182 -13.51 -12.67 10.10
N GLN A 183 -12.24 -13.15 10.11
CA GLN A 183 -11.14 -12.49 10.79
C GLN A 183 -10.78 -11.16 10.11
N LYS A 184 -11.29 -10.06 10.64
CA LYS A 184 -11.15 -8.71 10.07
C LYS A 184 -9.71 -8.22 9.95
N SER A 185 -8.77 -8.77 10.72
CA SER A 185 -7.34 -8.44 10.60
C SER A 185 -6.75 -8.78 9.23
N GLU A 186 -7.38 -9.72 8.52
CA GLU A 186 -6.99 -10.14 7.18
C GLU A 186 -7.70 -9.35 6.07
N ASP A 187 -8.72 -8.54 6.41
CA ASP A 187 -9.37 -7.64 5.47
C ASP A 187 -8.58 -6.33 5.34
N VAL A 188 -7.55 -6.36 4.54
CA VAL A 188 -6.66 -5.22 4.32
C VAL A 188 -7.25 -4.27 3.29
N PRO A 189 -7.54 -3.00 3.64
CA PRO A 189 -7.99 -2.02 2.68
C PRO A 189 -6.86 -1.70 1.68
N LEU A 190 -7.21 -1.76 0.40
CA LEU A 190 -6.27 -1.51 -0.69
C LEU A 190 -6.03 -0.02 -0.91
N LYS A 191 -4.82 0.30 -1.34
CA LYS A 191 -4.40 1.62 -1.77
C LYS A 191 -4.04 1.63 -3.26
N PRO A 192 -4.04 2.79 -3.89
CA PRO A 192 -3.60 2.91 -5.28
C PRO A 192 -2.21 2.33 -5.49
N TYR A 193 -2.05 1.61 -6.60
CA TYR A 193 -0.84 0.91 -7.01
C TYR A 193 -0.46 -0.30 -6.15
N ASP A 194 -1.32 -0.76 -5.26
CA ASP A 194 -1.13 -2.05 -4.60
C ASP A 194 -1.09 -3.17 -5.64
N ILE A 195 -0.28 -4.17 -5.35
CA ILE A 195 -0.15 -5.37 -6.16
C ILE A 195 -0.58 -6.55 -5.31
N ILE A 196 -1.58 -7.26 -5.81
CA ILE A 196 -2.08 -8.50 -5.23
C ILE A 196 -1.59 -9.66 -6.09
N PHE A 197 -0.96 -10.63 -5.48
CA PHE A 197 -0.57 -11.85 -6.15
C PHE A 197 -1.11 -13.07 -5.41
N VAL A 198 -1.89 -13.87 -6.12
CA VAL A 198 -2.46 -15.12 -5.62
C VAL A 198 -1.57 -16.28 -6.05
N PRO A 199 -0.85 -16.95 -5.12
CA PRO A 199 0.05 -18.03 -5.48
C PRO A 199 -0.70 -19.35 -5.71
N ARG A 200 -0.06 -20.25 -6.44
CA ARG A 200 -0.53 -21.63 -6.64
C ARG A 200 0.00 -22.58 -5.56
N THR A 201 1.23 -22.38 -5.15
CA THR A 201 1.95 -23.21 -4.19
C THR A 201 2.38 -22.40 -2.98
N PRO A 202 2.69 -23.04 -1.85
CA PRO A 202 3.27 -22.33 -0.72
C PRO A 202 4.50 -21.53 -1.14
N ILE A 203 4.57 -20.28 -0.70
CA ILE A 203 5.75 -19.44 -0.92
C ILE A 203 6.72 -19.79 0.21
N ALA A 204 7.73 -20.60 -0.10
CA ALA A 204 8.76 -20.99 0.87
C ALA A 204 9.81 -19.89 1.05
N ASP A 205 10.01 -19.06 0.02
CA ASP A 205 10.96 -17.95 0.01
C ASP A 205 10.33 -16.77 -0.76
N VAL A 206 9.90 -15.78 0.00
CA VAL A 206 9.22 -14.60 -0.54
C VAL A 206 10.17 -13.73 -1.35
N ASP A 207 11.43 -13.64 -0.96
CA ASP A 207 12.45 -12.86 -1.68
C ASP A 207 12.72 -13.46 -3.06
N LEU A 208 12.86 -14.78 -3.13
CA LEU A 208 13.04 -15.48 -4.39
C LEU A 208 11.79 -15.34 -5.27
N PHE A 209 10.60 -15.42 -4.68
CA PHE A 209 9.35 -15.23 -5.39
C PHE A 209 9.25 -13.82 -6.00
N VAL A 210 9.49 -12.79 -5.21
CA VAL A 210 9.44 -11.39 -5.66
C VAL A 210 10.49 -11.13 -6.73
N SER A 211 11.71 -11.64 -6.56
CA SER A 211 12.77 -11.48 -7.55
C SER A 211 12.46 -12.15 -8.89
N LYS A 212 11.80 -13.30 -8.85
CA LYS A 212 11.50 -14.11 -10.03
C LYS A 212 10.24 -13.65 -10.79
N TYR A 213 9.20 -13.23 -10.06
CA TYR A 213 7.88 -12.99 -10.67
C TYR A 213 7.44 -11.53 -10.66
N ILE A 214 7.97 -10.70 -9.77
CA ILE A 214 7.46 -9.35 -9.57
C ILE A 214 8.42 -8.28 -10.09
N ARG A 215 9.75 -8.50 -10.06
CA ARG A 215 10.74 -7.53 -10.57
C ARG A 215 10.54 -7.14 -12.04
N GLY A 216 10.06 -8.06 -12.88
CA GLY A 216 9.82 -7.79 -14.28
C GLY A 216 8.53 -7.01 -14.57
N VAL A 217 7.64 -6.87 -13.59
CA VAL A 217 6.31 -6.27 -13.75
C VAL A 217 6.23 -4.89 -13.09
N LEU A 218 7.10 -4.62 -12.12
CA LEU A 218 7.10 -3.36 -11.39
C LEU A 218 7.92 -2.29 -12.11
N PRO A 219 7.36 -1.12 -12.41
CA PRO A 219 8.12 0.03 -12.87
C PRO A 219 8.82 0.71 -11.68
N PHE A 220 9.61 -0.04 -10.90
CA PHE A 220 10.47 0.53 -9.87
C PHE A 220 11.86 0.74 -10.50
N ASP A 221 12.37 1.96 -10.41
CA ASP A 221 13.74 2.25 -10.77
C ASP A 221 14.69 1.34 -10.01
N SER A 222 15.50 0.60 -10.76
CA SER A 222 16.28 -0.56 -10.33
C SER A 222 17.60 -0.19 -9.66
N ASN A 223 17.57 0.60 -8.59
CA ASN A 223 18.74 0.76 -7.72
C ASN A 223 18.65 -0.14 -6.47
N PHE A 224 18.31 -1.41 -6.66
CA PHE A 224 18.49 -2.42 -5.65
C PHE A 224 19.91 -2.97 -5.68
N THR A 225 20.79 -2.37 -4.90
CA THR A 225 22.11 -2.95 -4.62
C THR A 225 21.93 -4.02 -3.55
N TYR A 226 22.03 -5.30 -3.95
CA TYR A 226 22.14 -6.39 -2.99
C TYR A 226 23.51 -6.38 -2.36
N ALA A 227 23.60 -6.11 -1.09
CA ALA A 227 24.72 -6.55 -0.29
C ALA A 227 24.51 -8.06 0.02
N VAL A 228 24.98 -8.92 -0.88
CA VAL A 228 25.15 -10.34 -0.57
C VAL A 228 26.35 -10.40 0.37
N ASN A 229 26.12 -10.55 1.68
CA ASN A 229 27.15 -10.94 2.62
C ASN A 229 27.53 -12.40 2.31
N ALA A 230 28.42 -12.56 1.34
CA ALA A 230 29.16 -13.80 1.17
C ALA A 230 30.11 -13.95 2.36
N GLN A 231 29.66 -14.59 3.43
CA GLN A 231 30.58 -15.13 4.43
C GLN A 231 31.37 -16.24 3.74
N THR A 232 32.60 -15.90 3.41
CA THR A 232 33.62 -16.82 2.92
C THR A 232 33.84 -17.88 4.00
N ILE A 233 33.30 -19.09 3.79
CA ILE A 233 33.72 -20.26 4.50
C ILE A 233 35.04 -20.71 3.88
N LEU A 234 36.15 -20.41 4.56
CA LEU A 234 37.46 -21.00 4.25
C LEU A 234 37.47 -22.44 4.79
N PRO A 235 37.75 -23.43 3.97
CA PRO A 235 37.98 -24.79 4.47
C PRO A 235 39.35 -24.85 5.14
N LYS A 236 39.39 -25.53 6.29
CA LYS A 236 40.59 -25.92 7.01
C LYS A 236 41.05 -27.27 6.48
#